data_d2de92311fc642209d47778074688e52
#
_entry.id   d2de92311fc642209d47778074688e52
#
_cell.length_a   1.000
_cell.length_b   1.000
_cell.length_c   1.000
_cell.angle_alpha   90.00
_cell.angle_beta   90.00
_cell.angle_gamma   90.00
#
_symmetry.space_group_name_H-M   'P 1'
#
loop_
_entity.id
_entity.type
_entity.pdbx_description
1 polymer ?
#
loop_
_entity_poly.entity_id
_entity_poly.type
_entity_poly.pdbx_seq_one_letter_code
_entity_poly.pdbx_strand_id
1 'polypeptide(L)'
;VARANAHVTYPARVQLIAAMNPCRCGHLGDPALGCSRAPKCAADYQSKISGPLLDRIDLHVEVDPVRAVDLALPSPAEGSAEVARRVARARALQTERLSGTSSRTNAELDGEALETFATPDAAGKHLLMQAAEAMRLSARSYTRILRVARTIADLAAAEHVGRTHIA
;
A
#
# COMPACT_ATOMS: atom_id res chain seq x y z
N VAL A 1 1.09 -14.57 22.25
CA VAL A 1 -0.29 -14.85 22.69
C VAL A 1 -0.21 -15.54 24.03
N ALA A 2 -0.84 -14.97 25.06
CA ALA A 2 -0.95 -15.55 26.38
C ALA A 2 -2.40 -15.96 26.65
N ARG A 3 -2.60 -17.19 27.08
CA ARG A 3 -3.85 -17.70 27.63
C ARG A 3 -3.55 -18.44 28.93
N ALA A 4 -4.56 -18.67 29.76
CA ALA A 4 -4.43 -19.15 31.15
C ALA A 4 -3.32 -20.20 31.37
N ASN A 5 -3.10 -21.12 30.45
CA ASN A 5 -2.13 -22.22 30.61
C ASN A 5 -1.14 -22.32 29.43
N ALA A 6 -1.01 -21.30 28.58
CA ALA A 6 -0.10 -21.33 27.45
C ALA A 6 0.42 -19.93 27.06
N HIS A 7 1.73 -19.82 26.90
CA HIS A 7 2.38 -18.67 26.29
C HIS A 7 3.03 -19.13 24.99
N VAL A 8 2.52 -18.63 23.86
CA VAL A 8 3.05 -18.98 22.52
C VAL A 8 3.46 -17.71 21.81
N THR A 9 4.70 -17.73 21.30
CA THR A 9 5.23 -16.65 20.47
C THR A 9 5.18 -17.07 18.99
N TYR A 10 4.53 -16.25 18.19
CA TYR A 10 4.45 -16.41 16.75
C TYR A 10 5.26 -15.32 16.07
N PRO A 11 6.01 -15.62 14.98
CA PRO A 11 6.61 -14.58 14.16
C PRO A 11 5.48 -13.79 13.47
N ALA A 12 5.33 -12.52 13.80
CA ALA A 12 4.27 -11.65 13.25
C ALA A 12 4.69 -10.97 11.94
N ARG A 13 5.52 -11.64 11.13
CA ARG A 13 5.97 -11.17 9.81
C ARG A 13 5.12 -11.82 8.74
N VAL A 14 4.09 -11.12 8.31
CA VAL A 14 3.16 -11.59 7.28
C VAL A 14 3.02 -10.54 6.19
N GLN A 15 2.83 -10.99 4.95
CA GLN A 15 2.33 -10.18 3.86
C GLN A 15 0.85 -10.53 3.66
N LEU A 16 -0.03 -9.54 3.81
CA LEU A 16 -1.46 -9.70 3.59
C LEU A 16 -1.82 -9.16 2.20
N ILE A 17 -2.38 -10.03 1.37
CA ILE A 17 -3.03 -9.64 0.12
C ILE A 17 -4.49 -10.04 0.24
N ALA A 18 -5.39 -9.08 0.09
CA ALA A 18 -6.82 -9.29 0.25
C ALA A 18 -7.58 -8.64 -0.91
N ALA A 19 -8.73 -9.19 -1.23
CA ALA A 19 -9.68 -8.61 -2.16
C ALA A 19 -11.07 -8.64 -1.55
N MET A 20 -11.86 -7.62 -1.82
CA MET A 20 -13.25 -7.54 -1.38
C MET A 20 -14.11 -6.88 -2.46
N ASN A 21 -15.37 -7.24 -2.49
CA ASN A 21 -16.33 -6.52 -3.32
C ASN A 21 -16.62 -5.13 -2.74
N PRO A 22 -17.01 -4.15 -3.57
CA PRO A 22 -17.32 -2.80 -3.11
C PRO A 22 -18.60 -2.74 -2.26
N CYS A 23 -19.51 -3.70 -2.44
CA CYS A 23 -20.73 -3.86 -1.65
C CYS A 23 -21.20 -5.33 -1.66
N ARG A 24 -22.21 -5.65 -0.85
CA ARG A 24 -22.74 -7.02 -0.75
C ARG A 24 -23.26 -7.60 -2.08
N CYS A 25 -23.81 -6.77 -2.96
CA CYS A 25 -24.31 -7.19 -4.28
C CYS A 25 -23.24 -7.13 -5.38
N GLY A 26 -22.09 -6.48 -5.16
CA GLY A 26 -21.01 -6.34 -6.14
C GLY A 26 -21.21 -5.22 -7.16
N HIS A 27 -22.37 -4.57 -7.22
CA HIS A 27 -22.75 -3.63 -8.29
C HIS A 27 -22.63 -2.15 -7.90
N LEU A 28 -21.84 -1.82 -6.87
CA LEU A 28 -21.56 -0.43 -6.55
C LEU A 28 -20.71 0.19 -7.68
N GLY A 29 -21.22 1.28 -8.26
CA GLY A 29 -20.55 1.95 -9.38
C GLY A 29 -20.87 1.41 -10.78
N ASP A 30 -21.66 0.34 -10.89
CA ASP A 30 -22.18 -0.11 -12.19
C ASP A 30 -23.46 0.66 -12.55
N PRO A 31 -23.44 1.51 -13.60
CA PRO A 31 -24.62 2.31 -13.99
C PRO A 31 -25.79 1.45 -14.49
N ALA A 32 -25.51 0.27 -15.06
CA ALA A 32 -26.52 -0.62 -15.63
C ALA A 32 -27.18 -1.54 -14.60
N LEU A 33 -26.38 -2.00 -13.62
CA LEU A 33 -26.82 -2.92 -12.57
C LEU A 33 -26.90 -2.24 -11.20
N GLY A 34 -26.91 -0.92 -11.17
CA GLY A 34 -26.82 -0.08 -9.98
C GLY A 34 -27.53 -0.64 -8.77
N CYS A 35 -26.84 -0.69 -7.65
CA CYS A 35 -27.37 -1.21 -6.40
C CYS A 35 -28.57 -0.35 -5.95
N SER A 36 -29.78 -0.91 -5.99
CA SER A 36 -31.01 -0.26 -5.55
C SER A 36 -30.99 0.19 -4.08
N ARG A 37 -30.03 -0.28 -3.30
CA ARG A 37 -29.81 0.04 -1.88
C ARG A 37 -28.59 0.93 -1.66
N ALA A 38 -27.96 1.46 -2.71
CA ALA A 38 -26.85 2.40 -2.58
C ALA A 38 -27.32 3.73 -1.96
N PRO A 39 -26.52 4.43 -1.16
CA PRO A 39 -25.16 4.06 -0.70
C PRO A 39 -25.14 3.11 0.52
N LYS A 40 -26.31 2.85 1.14
CA LYS A 40 -26.42 2.10 2.40
C LYS A 40 -25.84 0.69 2.30
N CYS A 41 -26.05 0.01 1.18
CA CYS A 41 -25.51 -1.35 0.98
C CYS A 41 -23.98 -1.40 1.08
N ALA A 42 -23.28 -0.41 0.53
CA ALA A 42 -21.83 -0.30 0.61
C ALA A 42 -21.39 0.00 2.05
N ALA A 43 -22.02 0.99 2.68
CA ALA A 43 -21.71 1.37 4.06
C ALA A 43 -21.89 0.20 5.04
N ASP A 44 -23.03 -0.51 4.96
CA ASP A 44 -23.30 -1.68 5.82
C ASP A 44 -22.31 -2.84 5.57
N TYR A 45 -21.82 -2.99 4.34
CA TYR A 45 -20.86 -4.03 3.99
C TYR A 45 -19.45 -3.68 4.45
N GLN A 46 -18.99 -2.48 4.16
CA GLN A 46 -17.66 -2.00 4.49
C GLN A 46 -17.48 -1.79 5.99
N SER A 47 -18.52 -1.41 6.72
CA SER A 47 -18.47 -1.24 8.17
C SER A 47 -18.14 -2.52 8.96
N LYS A 48 -18.20 -3.69 8.32
CA LYS A 48 -17.76 -4.96 8.91
C LYS A 48 -16.24 -5.04 9.06
N ILE A 49 -15.51 -4.24 8.29
CA ILE A 49 -14.07 -4.12 8.43
C ILE A 49 -13.80 -2.92 9.35
N SER A 50 -13.11 -3.18 10.47
CA SER A 50 -12.82 -2.11 11.42
C SER A 50 -11.87 -1.07 10.82
N GLY A 51 -12.09 0.21 11.12
CA GLY A 51 -11.17 1.29 10.74
C GLY A 51 -9.71 1.00 11.13
N PRO A 52 -9.44 0.54 12.37
CA PRO A 52 -8.08 0.14 12.77
C PRO A 52 -7.46 -0.98 11.95
N LEU A 53 -8.23 -1.86 11.32
CA LEU A 53 -7.70 -2.87 10.40
C LEU A 53 -7.33 -2.24 9.05
N LEU A 54 -8.23 -1.42 8.49
CA LEU A 54 -7.96 -0.69 7.24
C LEU A 54 -6.74 0.23 7.39
N ASP A 55 -6.61 0.90 8.54
CA ASP A 55 -5.43 1.74 8.83
C ASP A 55 -4.11 0.96 8.92
N ARG A 56 -4.13 -0.36 8.92
CA ARG A 56 -2.93 -1.22 8.89
C ARG A 56 -2.61 -1.77 7.51
N ILE A 57 -3.48 -1.58 6.54
CA ILE A 57 -3.26 -2.00 5.15
C ILE A 57 -2.55 -0.85 4.43
N ASP A 58 -1.38 -1.13 3.87
CA ASP A 58 -0.50 -0.09 3.31
C ASP A 58 -0.99 0.46 1.97
N LEU A 59 -1.61 -0.38 1.14
CA LEU A 59 -2.07 -0.04 -0.19
C LEU A 59 -3.53 -0.43 -0.38
N HIS A 60 -4.34 0.53 -0.82
CA HIS A 60 -5.72 0.30 -1.23
C HIS A 60 -5.81 0.55 -2.72
N VAL A 61 -6.24 -0.46 -3.47
CA VAL A 61 -6.37 -0.38 -4.93
C VAL A 61 -7.82 -0.60 -5.30
N GLU A 62 -8.41 0.38 -5.96
CA GLU A 62 -9.72 0.23 -6.59
C GLU A 62 -9.57 -0.47 -7.92
N VAL A 63 -10.40 -1.48 -8.16
CA VAL A 63 -10.40 -2.24 -9.42
C VAL A 63 -11.78 -2.08 -10.06
N ASP A 64 -11.81 -1.38 -11.17
CA ASP A 64 -13.02 -1.14 -11.92
C ASP A 64 -13.53 -2.44 -12.59
N PRO A 65 -14.86 -2.55 -12.81
CA PRO A 65 -15.43 -3.64 -13.58
C PRO A 65 -14.88 -3.66 -15.02
N VAL A 66 -14.50 -4.84 -15.51
CA VAL A 66 -14.05 -5.03 -16.90
C VAL A 66 -15.26 -4.94 -17.82
N ARG A 67 -15.25 -4.00 -18.76
CA ARG A 67 -16.32 -3.87 -19.77
C ARG A 67 -16.08 -4.83 -20.93
N ALA A 68 -17.14 -5.23 -21.61
CA ALA A 68 -17.04 -6.13 -22.75
C ALA A 68 -16.08 -5.61 -23.85
N VAL A 69 -16.03 -4.30 -24.05
CA VAL A 69 -15.10 -3.66 -24.99
C VAL A 69 -13.64 -3.81 -24.56
N ASP A 70 -13.36 -3.85 -23.28
CA ASP A 70 -12.00 -3.96 -22.74
C ASP A 70 -11.45 -5.38 -22.96
N LEU A 71 -12.32 -6.39 -23.04
CA LEU A 71 -11.94 -7.78 -23.35
C LEU A 71 -11.44 -7.96 -24.80
N ALA A 72 -11.82 -7.05 -25.68
CA ALA A 72 -11.39 -7.07 -27.09
C ALA A 72 -10.08 -6.28 -27.32
N LEU A 73 -9.57 -5.60 -26.31
CA LEU A 73 -8.32 -4.87 -26.41
C LEU A 73 -7.12 -5.82 -26.48
N PRO A 74 -6.05 -5.42 -27.19
CA PRO A 74 -4.81 -6.20 -27.20
C PRO A 74 -4.25 -6.30 -25.78
N SER A 75 -3.52 -7.37 -25.51
CA SER A 75 -2.83 -7.56 -24.24
C SER A 75 -1.93 -6.36 -23.92
N PRO A 76 -1.78 -5.98 -22.63
CA PRO A 76 -0.86 -4.91 -22.23
C PRO A 76 0.55 -5.14 -22.77
N ALA A 77 1.24 -4.06 -23.13
CA ALA A 77 2.62 -4.13 -23.62
C ALA A 77 3.61 -4.65 -22.57
N GLU A 78 3.29 -4.50 -21.28
CA GLU A 78 4.09 -5.00 -20.18
C GLU A 78 3.48 -6.28 -19.60
N GLY A 79 4.24 -7.39 -19.67
CA GLY A 79 3.85 -8.68 -19.10
C GLY A 79 4.43 -8.93 -17.72
N SER A 80 4.05 -10.06 -17.12
CA SER A 80 4.53 -10.45 -15.77
C SER A 80 6.04 -10.59 -15.66
N ALA A 81 6.72 -10.97 -16.75
CA ALA A 81 8.18 -11.11 -16.78
C ALA A 81 8.90 -9.76 -16.63
N GLU A 82 8.38 -8.72 -17.27
CA GLU A 82 8.89 -7.34 -17.18
C GLU A 82 8.70 -6.80 -15.77
N VAL A 83 7.51 -6.98 -15.21
CA VAL A 83 7.19 -6.59 -13.83
C VAL A 83 8.10 -7.33 -12.84
N ALA A 84 8.28 -8.64 -12.99
CA ALA A 84 9.16 -9.44 -12.12
C ALA A 84 10.61 -8.94 -12.15
N ARG A 85 11.13 -8.59 -13.34
CA ARG A 85 12.49 -8.02 -13.48
C ARG A 85 12.61 -6.67 -12.78
N ARG A 86 11.59 -5.79 -12.88
CA ARG A 86 11.56 -4.49 -12.20
C ARG A 86 11.54 -4.67 -10.68
N VAL A 87 10.71 -5.57 -10.18
CA VAL A 87 10.64 -5.90 -8.76
C VAL A 87 11.97 -6.48 -8.25
N ALA A 88 12.58 -7.40 -9.00
CA ALA A 88 13.86 -8.00 -8.62
C ALA A 88 14.98 -6.93 -8.50
N ARG A 89 15.03 -5.95 -9.41
CA ARG A 89 15.98 -4.83 -9.32
C ARG A 89 15.74 -3.98 -8.07
N ALA A 90 14.49 -3.62 -7.79
CA ALA A 90 14.15 -2.85 -6.58
C ALA A 90 14.53 -3.62 -5.31
N ARG A 91 14.33 -4.94 -5.29
CA ARG A 91 14.72 -5.80 -4.16
C ARG A 91 16.24 -5.88 -4.00
N ALA A 92 17.00 -5.92 -5.07
CA ALA A 92 18.47 -5.87 -5.03
C ALA A 92 18.96 -4.56 -4.40
N LEU A 93 18.41 -3.41 -4.81
CA LEU A 93 18.72 -2.09 -4.22
C LEU A 93 18.40 -2.05 -2.72
N GLN A 94 17.26 -2.63 -2.30
CA GLN A 94 16.93 -2.72 -0.88
C GLN A 94 17.93 -3.57 -0.11
N THR A 95 18.30 -4.72 -0.64
CA THR A 95 19.26 -5.64 0.00
C THR A 95 20.62 -4.98 0.19
N GLU A 96 21.10 -4.28 -0.83
CA GLU A 96 22.36 -3.54 -0.77
C GLU A 96 22.31 -2.42 0.29
N ARG A 97 21.29 -1.55 0.21
CA ARG A 97 21.10 -0.41 1.11
C ARG A 97 20.94 -0.82 2.56
N LEU A 98 20.22 -1.91 2.82
CA LEU A 98 19.91 -2.39 4.16
C LEU A 98 20.97 -3.37 4.71
N SER A 99 22.03 -3.61 3.95
CA SER A 99 23.15 -4.43 4.44
C SER A 99 23.74 -3.81 5.71
N GLY A 100 23.88 -4.61 6.75
CA GLY A 100 24.33 -4.11 8.06
C GLY A 100 23.25 -3.57 9.00
N THR A 101 21.98 -3.54 8.57
CA THR A 101 20.84 -3.22 9.43
C THR A 101 20.05 -4.48 9.82
N SER A 102 19.13 -4.34 10.78
CA SER A 102 18.20 -5.42 11.15
C SER A 102 17.03 -5.56 10.16
N SER A 103 16.81 -4.56 9.31
CA SER A 103 15.72 -4.53 8.33
C SER A 103 16.10 -5.27 7.05
N ARG A 104 15.17 -6.02 6.48
CA ARG A 104 15.34 -6.72 5.19
C ARG A 104 14.59 -6.06 4.05
N THR A 105 13.61 -5.24 4.37
CA THR A 105 12.73 -4.58 3.41
C THR A 105 12.38 -3.18 3.90
N ASN A 106 11.93 -2.32 2.97
CA ASN A 106 11.45 -1.00 3.34
C ASN A 106 10.25 -1.04 4.32
N ALA A 107 9.46 -2.10 4.28
CA ALA A 107 8.33 -2.28 5.21
C ALA A 107 8.78 -2.42 6.67
N GLU A 108 10.02 -2.83 6.90
CA GLU A 108 10.61 -3.01 8.22
C GLU A 108 11.41 -1.80 8.71
N LEU A 109 11.55 -0.75 7.88
CA LEU A 109 12.27 0.47 8.26
C LEU A 109 11.60 1.14 9.46
N ASP A 110 12.39 1.49 10.46
CA ASP A 110 11.95 2.06 11.72
C ASP A 110 13.03 2.97 12.29
N GLY A 111 12.66 3.92 13.17
CA GLY A 111 13.58 4.81 13.85
C GLY A 111 14.60 5.46 12.92
N GLU A 112 15.89 5.39 13.29
CA GLU A 112 17.01 5.97 12.55
C GLU A 112 17.12 5.46 11.10
N ALA A 113 16.82 4.18 10.86
CA ALA A 113 16.87 3.60 9.52
C ALA A 113 15.78 4.21 8.61
N LEU A 114 14.59 4.48 9.14
CA LEU A 114 13.54 5.16 8.39
C LEU A 114 13.95 6.60 8.05
N GLU A 115 14.51 7.32 9.01
CA GLU A 115 15.00 8.68 8.81
C GLU A 115 16.14 8.74 7.78
N THR A 116 17.08 7.81 7.87
CA THR A 116 18.25 7.76 6.97
C THR A 116 17.84 7.44 5.53
N PHE A 117 16.97 6.44 5.32
CA PHE A 117 16.74 5.89 3.98
C PHE A 117 15.46 6.35 3.30
N ALA A 118 14.47 6.86 4.08
CA ALA A 118 13.16 7.21 3.55
C ALA A 118 12.80 8.70 3.71
N THR A 119 13.69 9.53 4.25
CA THR A 119 13.45 10.98 4.35
C THR A 119 13.38 11.58 2.94
N PRO A 120 12.27 12.28 2.62
CA PRO A 120 12.12 12.93 1.33
C PRO A 120 13.01 14.17 1.18
N ASP A 121 13.24 14.57 -0.05
CA ASP A 121 13.80 15.89 -0.36
C ASP A 121 12.90 17.02 0.18
N ALA A 122 13.37 18.27 0.10
CA ALA A 122 12.65 19.43 0.62
C ALA A 122 11.24 19.57 0.01
N ALA A 123 11.07 19.30 -1.28
CA ALA A 123 9.80 19.40 -1.98
C ALA A 123 8.82 18.26 -1.57
N GLY A 124 9.33 17.04 -1.44
CA GLY A 124 8.58 15.88 -0.95
C GLY A 124 8.18 16.05 0.51
N LYS A 125 9.08 16.54 1.36
CA LYS A 125 8.78 16.84 2.76
C LYS A 125 7.68 17.89 2.90
N HIS A 126 7.73 18.95 2.11
CA HIS A 126 6.70 20.00 2.11
C HIS A 126 5.33 19.42 1.72
N LEU A 127 5.27 18.62 0.64
CA LEU A 127 4.04 17.95 0.21
C LEU A 127 3.49 17.02 1.29
N LEU A 128 4.35 16.21 1.90
CA LEU A 128 3.96 15.27 2.96
C LEU A 128 3.40 16.01 4.18
N MET A 129 4.00 17.13 4.58
CA MET A 129 3.49 17.96 5.68
C MET A 129 2.12 18.53 5.37
N GLN A 130 1.91 19.08 4.17
CA GLN A 130 0.60 19.58 3.75
C GLN A 130 -0.46 18.46 3.76
N ALA A 131 -0.13 17.28 3.24
CA ALA A 131 -1.03 16.13 3.26
C ALA A 131 -1.32 15.67 4.70
N ALA A 132 -0.31 15.64 5.56
CA ALA A 132 -0.46 15.26 6.96
C ALA A 132 -1.44 16.18 7.72
N GLU A 133 -1.37 17.48 7.48
CA GLU A 133 -2.29 18.47 8.07
C GLU A 133 -3.70 18.33 7.49
N ALA A 134 -3.83 18.32 6.16
CA ALA A 134 -5.11 18.29 5.47
C ALA A 134 -5.90 17.01 5.78
N MET A 135 -5.22 15.86 5.83
CA MET A 135 -5.82 14.54 6.04
C MET A 135 -5.76 14.09 7.50
N ARG A 136 -5.19 14.88 8.41
CA ARG A 136 -5.01 14.56 9.83
C ARG A 136 -4.35 13.18 10.01
N LEU A 137 -3.24 12.96 9.32
CA LEU A 137 -2.56 11.66 9.35
C LEU A 137 -2.07 11.32 10.75
N SER A 138 -2.27 10.06 11.14
CA SER A 138 -1.63 9.52 12.34
C SER A 138 -0.12 9.36 12.14
N ALA A 139 0.65 9.30 13.21
CA ALA A 139 2.09 9.01 13.14
C ALA A 139 2.36 7.68 12.40
N ARG A 140 1.47 6.68 12.56
CA ARG A 140 1.55 5.41 11.84
C ARG A 140 1.35 5.60 10.33
N SER A 141 0.33 6.36 9.93
CA SER A 141 0.08 6.65 8.51
C SER A 141 1.23 7.43 7.89
N TYR A 142 1.80 8.38 8.62
CA TYR A 142 2.97 9.14 8.19
C TYR A 142 4.18 8.24 7.90
N THR A 143 4.57 7.38 8.86
CA THR A 143 5.70 6.44 8.67
C THR A 143 5.45 5.44 7.56
N ARG A 144 4.20 5.00 7.39
CA ARG A 144 3.79 4.11 6.30
C ARG A 144 3.97 4.76 4.93
N ILE A 145 3.55 6.02 4.77
CA ILE A 145 3.77 6.76 3.52
C ILE A 145 5.26 6.83 3.18
N LEU A 146 6.13 7.09 4.15
CA LEU A 146 7.58 7.10 3.91
C LEU A 146 8.11 5.76 3.42
N ARG A 147 7.67 4.64 4.00
CA ARG A 147 8.05 3.28 3.56
C ARG A 147 7.59 2.97 2.14
N VAL A 148 6.35 3.35 1.81
CA VAL A 148 5.80 3.19 0.46
C VAL A 148 6.54 4.09 -0.53
N ALA A 149 6.74 5.37 -0.21
CA ALA A 149 7.47 6.31 -1.05
C ALA A 149 8.91 5.84 -1.35
N ARG A 150 9.61 5.28 -0.35
CA ARG A 150 10.92 4.66 -0.56
C ARG A 150 10.84 3.48 -1.53
N THR A 151 9.80 2.67 -1.44
CA THR A 151 9.60 1.54 -2.34
C THR A 151 9.29 2.00 -3.77
N ILE A 152 8.50 3.05 -3.93
CA ILE A 152 8.24 3.67 -5.25
C ILE A 152 9.54 4.22 -5.84
N ALA A 153 10.37 4.89 -5.04
CA ALA A 153 11.67 5.38 -5.47
C ALA A 153 12.62 4.25 -5.91
N ASP A 154 12.62 3.12 -5.20
CA ASP A 154 13.40 1.92 -5.59
C ASP A 154 12.91 1.35 -6.92
N LEU A 155 11.61 1.27 -7.14
CA LEU A 155 11.02 0.84 -8.41
C LEU A 155 11.35 1.78 -9.56
N ALA A 156 11.52 3.07 -9.28
CA ALA A 156 11.96 4.09 -10.22
C ALA A 156 13.50 4.15 -10.37
N ALA A 157 14.25 3.33 -9.64
CA ALA A 157 15.71 3.37 -9.53
C ALA A 157 16.24 4.76 -9.09
N ALA A 158 15.47 5.50 -8.29
CA ALA A 158 15.84 6.80 -7.76
C ALA A 158 16.63 6.64 -6.45
N GLU A 159 17.72 7.37 -6.33
CA GLU A 159 18.57 7.35 -5.14
C GLU A 159 17.85 7.94 -3.92
N HIS A 160 17.13 9.04 -4.13
CA HIS A 160 16.43 9.76 -3.07
C HIS A 160 14.92 9.72 -3.24
N VAL A 161 14.21 9.84 -2.14
CA VAL A 161 12.75 10.00 -2.15
C VAL A 161 12.43 11.46 -2.50
N GLY A 162 11.86 11.68 -3.68
CA GLY A 162 11.46 13.00 -4.14
C GLY A 162 9.95 13.22 -4.05
N ARG A 163 9.52 14.44 -4.41
CA ARG A 163 8.11 14.84 -4.41
C ARG A 163 7.19 13.89 -5.19
N THR A 164 7.64 13.36 -6.33
CA THR A 164 6.88 12.43 -7.17
C THR A 164 6.63 11.06 -6.53
N HIS A 165 7.42 10.70 -5.54
CA HIS A 165 7.26 9.45 -4.79
C HIS A 165 6.30 9.61 -3.61
N ILE A 166 6.01 10.86 -3.20
CA ILE A 166 5.05 11.22 -2.13
C ILE A 166 3.67 11.51 -2.70
N ALA A 167 3.60 12.03 -3.95
CA ALA A 167 2.35 12.36 -4.62
C ALA A 167 1.59 11.09 -5.03
#